data_2b11483773765e22cce0858767160dd8
#
_entry.id   2b11483773765e22cce0858767160dd8
#
_cell.length_a   1.000
_cell.length_b   1.000
_cell.length_c   1.000
_cell.angle_alpha   90.00
_cell.angle_beta   90.00
_cell.angle_gamma   90.00
#
_symmetry.space_group_name_H-M   'P 1'
#
loop_
_entity.id
_entity.type
_entity.pdbx_description
1 polymer ?
#
loop_
_entity_poly.entity_id
_entity_poly.type
_entity_poly.pdbx_seq_one_letter_code
_entity_poly.pdbx_strand_id
1 'polypeptide(L)'
;MITILAGGTGSVKLVRGLASHETDVNVISNVGDNYWLYGLYICPDIDTIIYGLADLLDYEKGWGIKKDTFGFLRQMEILGEENWFRIGDRDAATHLIRTNMLKNGKNLSDITQWMCEKFAIETKVFPITDNILETRITSNGESLHLQEFWVKHRGKGPIEGIEYIGADKARPLPSAVNAIQDAELVIIAPGNPLTSIGPMINIKGISKELSKYKR
;
A
#
# COMPACT_ATOMS: atom_id res chain seq x y z
N MET A 1 14.19 -5.98 -17.60
CA MET A 1 13.31 -5.26 -16.64
C MET A 1 12.35 -6.23 -15.97
N ILE A 2 12.27 -6.19 -14.64
CA ILE A 2 11.33 -7.00 -13.82
C ILE A 2 10.27 -6.07 -13.25
N THR A 3 8.99 -6.46 -13.35
CA THR A 3 7.89 -5.71 -12.73
C THR A 3 7.20 -6.58 -11.68
N ILE A 4 7.04 -6.04 -10.48
CA ILE A 4 6.49 -6.74 -9.31
C ILE A 4 5.17 -6.09 -8.91
N LEU A 5 4.08 -6.86 -8.90
CA LEU A 5 2.85 -6.45 -8.23
C LEU A 5 2.96 -6.81 -6.75
N ALA A 6 2.90 -5.81 -5.89
CA ALA A 6 3.19 -5.96 -4.47
C ALA A 6 2.11 -5.31 -3.60
N GLY A 7 1.75 -5.98 -2.51
CA GLY A 7 0.87 -5.48 -1.47
C GLY A 7 1.10 -6.24 -0.18
N GLY A 8 1.03 -5.52 0.94
CA GLY A 8 1.23 -6.08 2.26
C GLY A 8 2.69 -6.44 2.61
N THR A 9 2.86 -6.83 3.87
CA THR A 9 4.17 -7.12 4.47
C THR A 9 4.87 -8.35 3.86
N GLY A 10 4.10 -9.29 3.29
CA GLY A 10 4.64 -10.50 2.65
C GLY A 10 5.50 -10.21 1.42
N SER A 11 5.20 -9.13 0.69
CA SER A 11 5.89 -8.78 -0.55
C SER A 11 7.27 -8.16 -0.35
N VAL A 12 7.50 -7.46 0.76
CA VAL A 12 8.68 -6.64 0.99
C VAL A 12 9.98 -7.42 0.94
N LYS A 13 10.00 -8.63 1.48
CA LYS A 13 11.21 -9.48 1.45
C LYS A 13 11.63 -9.81 0.02
N LEU A 14 10.65 -10.15 -0.83
CA LEU A 14 10.90 -10.43 -2.25
C LEU A 14 11.36 -9.17 -2.97
N VAL A 15 10.65 -8.05 -2.78
CA VAL A 15 10.97 -6.76 -3.40
C VAL A 15 12.40 -6.34 -3.06
N ARG A 16 12.79 -6.37 -1.78
CA ARG A 16 14.15 -6.05 -1.36
C ARG A 16 15.20 -6.99 -1.93
N GLY A 17 14.93 -8.30 -1.89
CA GLY A 17 15.85 -9.29 -2.44
C GLY A 17 16.12 -9.05 -3.92
N LEU A 18 15.09 -8.80 -4.70
CA LEU A 18 15.25 -8.51 -6.13
C LEU A 18 15.95 -7.16 -6.35
N ALA A 19 15.51 -6.09 -5.67
CA ALA A 19 16.11 -4.76 -5.82
C ALA A 19 17.59 -4.69 -5.39
N SER A 20 18.06 -5.61 -4.53
CA SER A 20 19.47 -5.67 -4.13
C SER A 20 20.38 -6.39 -5.14
N HIS A 21 19.80 -7.16 -6.05
CA HIS A 21 20.55 -7.94 -7.07
C HIS A 21 20.31 -7.44 -8.49
N GLU A 22 19.18 -6.79 -8.74
CA GLU A 22 18.74 -6.33 -10.04
C GLU A 22 18.50 -4.82 -10.02
N THR A 23 19.08 -4.10 -10.97
CA THR A 23 18.96 -2.63 -11.04
C THR A 23 17.70 -2.17 -11.77
N ASP A 24 17.08 -3.02 -12.57
CA ASP A 24 15.93 -2.67 -13.42
C ASP A 24 14.65 -3.33 -12.90
N VAL A 25 14.26 -2.91 -11.70
CA VAL A 25 13.07 -3.40 -10.98
C VAL A 25 12.04 -2.28 -10.84
N ASN A 26 10.81 -2.57 -11.26
CA ASN A 26 9.65 -1.73 -10.99
C ASN A 26 8.73 -2.42 -9.98
N VAL A 27 8.16 -1.66 -9.07
CA VAL A 27 7.20 -2.15 -8.08
C VAL A 27 5.88 -1.41 -8.24
N ILE A 28 4.80 -2.16 -8.46
CA ILE A 28 3.44 -1.63 -8.50
C ILE A 28 2.76 -1.99 -7.19
N SER A 29 2.42 -0.97 -6.41
CA SER A 29 1.85 -1.15 -5.07
C SER A 29 0.33 -1.12 -5.09
N ASN A 30 -0.29 -1.99 -4.29
CA ASN A 30 -1.70 -1.91 -3.95
C ASN A 30 -2.02 -0.59 -3.22
N VAL A 31 -3.22 -0.08 -3.46
CA VAL A 31 -3.78 1.11 -2.78
C VAL A 31 -5.15 0.83 -2.16
N GLY A 32 -5.66 -0.41 -2.30
CA GLY A 32 -6.97 -0.81 -1.76
C GLY A 32 -7.06 -0.81 -0.25
N ASP A 33 -5.91 -0.71 0.43
CA ASP A 33 -5.78 -0.67 1.89
C ASP A 33 -5.61 0.76 2.42
N ASN A 34 -5.52 1.75 1.52
CA ASN A 34 -5.35 3.15 1.91
C ASN A 34 -6.55 3.63 2.71
N TYR A 35 -6.29 4.39 3.77
CA TYR A 35 -7.33 4.74 4.73
C TYR A 35 -7.16 6.16 5.31
N TRP A 36 -8.26 6.88 5.42
CA TRP A 36 -8.31 8.15 6.16
C TRP A 36 -8.54 7.89 7.63
N LEU A 37 -7.55 8.16 8.46
CA LEU A 37 -7.63 7.96 9.90
C LEU A 37 -6.90 9.07 10.65
N TYR A 38 -7.47 9.57 11.74
CA TYR A 38 -6.93 10.68 12.54
C TYR A 38 -6.66 11.95 11.71
N GLY A 39 -7.42 12.17 10.64
CA GLY A 39 -7.19 13.28 9.71
C GLY A 39 -5.98 13.10 8.79
N LEU A 40 -5.33 11.93 8.80
CA LEU A 40 -4.17 11.56 8.00
C LEU A 40 -4.55 10.56 6.93
N TYR A 41 -3.93 10.65 5.74
CA TYR A 41 -4.05 9.64 4.69
C TYR A 41 -2.93 8.61 4.83
N ILE A 42 -3.29 7.41 5.21
CA ILE A 42 -2.39 6.30 5.50
C ILE A 42 -2.36 5.37 4.30
N CYS A 43 -1.18 4.98 3.85
CA CYS A 43 -0.98 4.09 2.70
C CYS A 43 -0.13 2.88 3.11
N PRO A 44 -0.69 1.87 3.80
CA PRO A 44 0.07 0.82 4.46
C PRO A 44 1.00 0.06 3.53
N ASP A 45 0.53 -0.31 2.34
CA ASP A 45 1.31 -1.11 1.39
C ASP A 45 2.44 -0.31 0.76
N ILE A 46 2.17 0.93 0.32
CA ILE A 46 3.19 1.83 -0.23
C ILE A 46 4.28 2.10 0.81
N ASP A 47 3.88 2.42 2.05
CA ASP A 47 4.81 2.76 3.12
C ASP A 47 5.68 1.57 3.49
N THR A 48 5.09 0.39 3.59
CA THR A 48 5.81 -0.85 3.89
C THR A 48 6.86 -1.15 2.81
N ILE A 49 6.53 -0.96 1.53
CA ILE A 49 7.48 -1.14 0.42
C ILE A 49 8.61 -0.11 0.50
N ILE A 50 8.26 1.17 0.64
CA ILE A 50 9.23 2.27 0.72
C ILE A 50 10.14 2.11 1.93
N TYR A 51 9.58 1.84 3.13
CA TYR A 51 10.38 1.61 4.34
C TYR A 51 11.25 0.36 4.21
N GLY A 52 10.76 -0.66 3.53
CA GLY A 52 11.55 -1.85 3.23
C GLY A 52 12.74 -1.56 2.34
N LEU A 53 12.56 -0.86 1.24
CA LEU A 53 13.62 -0.48 0.30
C LEU A 53 14.65 0.46 0.92
N ALA A 54 14.20 1.38 1.79
CA ALA A 54 15.04 2.32 2.52
C ALA A 54 15.72 1.73 3.77
N ASP A 55 15.57 0.44 4.05
CA ASP A 55 16.02 -0.22 5.28
C ASP A 55 15.51 0.45 6.57
N LEU A 56 14.32 1.02 6.52
CA LEU A 56 13.66 1.66 7.67
C LEU A 56 12.59 0.78 8.31
N LEU A 57 12.12 -0.25 7.64
CA LEU A 57 11.02 -1.09 8.11
C LEU A 57 11.37 -1.80 9.42
N ASP A 58 10.40 -1.85 10.33
CA ASP A 58 10.46 -2.71 11.51
C ASP A 58 10.08 -4.14 11.13
N TYR A 59 11.09 -4.98 10.89
CA TYR A 59 10.88 -6.37 10.44
C TYR A 59 10.31 -7.30 11.50
N GLU A 60 10.43 -6.95 12.78
CA GLU A 60 9.85 -7.74 13.87
C GLU A 60 8.33 -7.56 13.89
N LYS A 61 7.85 -6.34 13.71
CA LYS A 61 6.42 -6.03 13.63
C LYS A 61 5.84 -6.31 12.24
N GLY A 62 6.66 -6.18 11.18
CA GLY A 62 6.25 -6.25 9.78
C GLY A 62 5.59 -4.96 9.25
N TRP A 63 5.59 -3.86 10.00
CA TRP A 63 5.02 -2.57 9.63
C TRP A 63 5.70 -1.42 10.39
N GLY A 64 5.55 -0.20 9.85
CA GLY A 64 6.07 1.02 10.47
C GLY A 64 7.58 1.13 10.43
N ILE A 65 8.12 2.16 11.07
CA ILE A 65 9.56 2.46 11.08
C ILE A 65 10.23 1.78 12.27
N LYS A 66 11.41 1.17 12.04
CA LYS A 66 12.22 0.53 13.10
C LYS A 66 12.64 1.55 14.17
N LYS A 67 12.56 1.14 15.44
CA LYS A 67 12.88 1.98 16.61
C LYS A 67 12.06 3.27 16.69
N ASP A 68 10.84 3.27 16.15
CA ASP A 68 9.92 4.39 16.29
C ASP A 68 9.30 4.45 17.68
N THR A 69 8.89 5.64 18.09
CA THR A 69 8.22 5.89 19.36
C THR A 69 6.72 6.14 19.12
N PHE A 70 5.92 6.17 20.19
CA PHE A 70 4.46 6.27 20.12
C PHE A 70 3.92 7.40 21.01
N GLY A 71 4.68 8.50 21.11
CA GLY A 71 4.30 9.68 21.90
C GLY A 71 3.02 10.33 21.37
N PHE A 72 2.90 10.43 20.04
CA PHE A 72 1.72 10.91 19.34
C PHE A 72 0.45 10.14 19.78
N LEU A 73 0.46 8.81 19.67
CA LEU A 73 -0.69 7.99 20.04
C LEU A 73 -1.03 8.08 21.52
N ARG A 74 -0.02 8.12 22.42
CA ARG A 74 -0.27 8.31 23.85
C ARG A 74 -0.95 9.64 24.13
N GLN A 75 -0.54 10.70 23.42
CA GLN A 75 -1.17 12.01 23.59
C GLN A 75 -2.60 12.03 23.05
N MET A 76 -2.88 11.36 21.94
CA MET A 76 -4.24 11.20 21.41
C MET A 76 -5.16 10.47 22.38
N GLU A 77 -4.68 9.40 23.00
CA GLU A 77 -5.42 8.65 24.03
C GLU A 77 -5.75 9.53 25.24
N ILE A 78 -4.79 10.35 25.71
CA ILE A 78 -5.01 11.33 26.80
C ILE A 78 -6.10 12.35 26.41
N LEU A 79 -6.19 12.72 25.14
CA LEU A 79 -7.20 13.64 24.60
C LEU A 79 -8.55 12.98 24.32
N GLY A 80 -8.68 11.65 24.54
CA GLY A 80 -9.91 10.90 24.38
C GLY A 80 -10.16 10.32 23.00
N GLU A 81 -9.14 10.34 22.11
CA GLU A 81 -9.24 9.74 20.78
C GLU A 81 -8.96 8.24 20.80
N GLU A 82 -9.59 7.50 19.88
CA GLU A 82 -9.29 6.08 19.70
C GLU A 82 -7.86 5.89 19.18
N ASN A 83 -7.13 4.89 19.67
CA ASN A 83 -5.74 4.59 19.30
C ASN A 83 -5.54 3.16 18.76
N TRP A 84 -6.59 2.57 18.16
CA TRP A 84 -6.57 1.18 17.71
C TRP A 84 -5.60 0.94 16.54
N PHE A 85 -5.34 1.94 15.70
CA PHE A 85 -4.37 1.85 14.61
C PHE A 85 -3.04 2.44 15.05
N ARG A 86 -2.03 1.61 15.16
CA ARG A 86 -0.74 2.01 15.70
C ARG A 86 0.11 2.72 14.66
N ILE A 87 0.36 4.01 14.90
CA ILE A 87 1.24 4.87 14.09
C ILE A 87 2.37 5.35 14.99
N GLY A 88 3.62 5.16 14.57
CA GLY A 88 4.78 5.71 15.26
C GLY A 88 4.94 7.21 15.01
N ASP A 89 5.75 7.89 15.81
CA ASP A 89 5.93 9.35 15.73
C ASP A 89 6.58 9.77 14.41
N ARG A 90 7.56 8.99 13.91
CA ARG A 90 8.21 9.22 12.60
C ARG A 90 7.28 8.85 11.45
N ASP A 91 6.54 7.76 11.60
CA ASP A 91 5.54 7.31 10.65
C ASP A 91 4.41 8.34 10.51
N ALA A 92 3.94 8.91 11.63
CA ALA A 92 2.96 10.00 11.64
C ALA A 92 3.43 11.24 10.84
N ALA A 93 4.73 11.57 10.88
CA ALA A 93 5.29 12.65 10.06
C ALA A 93 5.17 12.35 8.56
N THR A 94 5.40 11.11 8.12
CA THR A 94 5.20 10.69 6.73
C THR A 94 3.76 10.87 6.30
N HIS A 95 2.80 10.40 7.10
CA HIS A 95 1.38 10.53 6.80
C HIS A 95 0.92 11.99 6.78
N LEU A 96 1.43 12.83 7.69
CA LEU A 96 1.12 14.25 7.75
C LEU A 96 1.57 14.98 6.48
N ILE A 97 2.82 14.73 6.04
CA ILE A 97 3.36 15.37 4.83
C ILE A 97 2.59 14.90 3.61
N ARG A 98 2.34 13.60 3.47
CA ARG A 98 1.51 13.05 2.38
C ARG A 98 0.14 13.70 2.35
N THR A 99 -0.53 13.76 3.50
CA THR A 99 -1.87 14.36 3.63
C THR A 99 -1.87 15.81 3.19
N ASN A 100 -0.86 16.59 3.60
CA ASN A 100 -0.73 17.98 3.21
C ASN A 100 -0.48 18.14 1.70
N MET A 101 0.35 17.29 1.11
CA MET A 101 0.61 17.30 -0.34
C MET A 101 -0.64 16.97 -1.14
N LEU A 102 -1.43 15.97 -0.71
CA LEU A 102 -2.73 15.62 -1.31
C LEU A 102 -3.71 16.80 -1.24
N LYS A 103 -3.83 17.46 -0.07
CA LYS A 103 -4.68 18.65 0.10
C LYS A 103 -4.24 19.83 -0.78
N ASN A 104 -2.97 19.89 -1.15
CA ASN A 104 -2.43 20.87 -2.09
C ASN A 104 -2.48 20.40 -3.56
N GLY A 105 -3.27 19.36 -3.88
CA GLY A 105 -3.55 18.93 -5.24
C GLY A 105 -2.48 18.05 -5.90
N LYS A 106 -1.52 17.53 -5.13
CA LYS A 106 -0.59 16.52 -5.65
C LYS A 106 -1.27 15.16 -5.74
N ASN A 107 -0.93 14.36 -6.75
CA ASN A 107 -1.38 12.99 -6.88
C ASN A 107 -0.58 12.04 -5.96
N LEU A 108 -1.16 10.89 -5.64
CA LEU A 108 -0.47 9.89 -4.82
C LEU A 108 0.80 9.36 -5.51
N SER A 109 0.78 9.23 -6.83
CA SER A 109 1.94 8.84 -7.64
C SER A 109 3.11 9.83 -7.52
N ASP A 110 2.83 11.14 -7.60
CA ASP A 110 3.85 12.19 -7.42
C ASP A 110 4.45 12.13 -6.01
N ILE A 111 3.60 11.89 -5.01
CA ILE A 111 4.02 11.81 -3.61
C ILE A 111 4.86 10.56 -3.37
N THR A 112 4.47 9.43 -3.96
CA THR A 112 5.23 8.17 -3.86
C THR A 112 6.62 8.32 -4.47
N GLN A 113 6.72 8.94 -5.63
CA GLN A 113 8.01 9.23 -6.26
C GLN A 113 8.85 10.18 -5.39
N TRP A 114 8.26 11.27 -4.90
CA TRP A 114 8.93 12.19 -3.99
C TRP A 114 9.46 11.48 -2.72
N MET A 115 8.71 10.55 -2.15
CA MET A 115 9.17 9.75 -1.01
C MET A 115 10.37 8.88 -1.40
N CYS A 116 10.34 8.22 -2.55
CA CYS A 116 11.47 7.43 -3.04
C CYS A 116 12.73 8.29 -3.17
N GLU A 117 12.62 9.49 -3.73
CA GLU A 117 13.74 10.45 -3.84
C GLU A 117 14.27 10.85 -2.47
N LYS A 118 13.38 11.16 -1.49
CA LYS A 118 13.78 11.57 -0.13
C LYS A 118 14.47 10.47 0.65
N PHE A 119 14.14 9.22 0.38
CA PHE A 119 14.75 8.06 1.01
C PHE A 119 15.88 7.44 0.18
N ALA A 120 16.31 8.10 -0.91
CA ALA A 120 17.36 7.65 -1.81
C ALA A 120 17.13 6.23 -2.37
N ILE A 121 15.87 5.94 -2.73
CA ILE A 121 15.44 4.67 -3.33
C ILE A 121 15.54 4.78 -4.86
N GLU A 122 16.36 3.95 -5.48
CA GLU A 122 16.55 3.90 -6.94
C GLU A 122 15.45 3.07 -7.64
N THR A 123 14.89 2.09 -6.94
CA THR A 123 13.78 1.26 -7.43
C THR A 123 12.53 2.12 -7.67
N LYS A 124 11.95 2.00 -8.84
CA LYS A 124 10.71 2.72 -9.18
C LYS A 124 9.53 2.07 -8.48
N VAL A 125 8.82 2.85 -7.66
CA VAL A 125 7.60 2.42 -6.97
C VAL A 125 6.42 3.23 -7.48
N PHE A 126 5.38 2.55 -7.94
CA PHE A 126 4.16 3.17 -8.44
C PHE A 126 2.95 2.68 -7.63
N PRO A 127 2.05 3.55 -7.17
CA PRO A 127 0.70 3.10 -6.83
C PRO A 127 0.04 2.56 -8.11
N ILE A 128 -0.81 1.55 -8.00
CA ILE A 128 -1.52 1.02 -9.18
C ILE A 128 -2.43 2.07 -9.82
N THR A 129 -2.94 3.01 -9.04
CA THR A 129 -3.84 4.10 -9.45
C THR A 129 -3.76 5.28 -8.49
N ASP A 130 -4.05 6.49 -9.00
CA ASP A 130 -4.30 7.69 -8.18
C ASP A 130 -5.79 7.84 -7.79
N ASN A 131 -6.66 7.00 -8.33
CA ASN A 131 -8.07 7.05 -8.00
C ASN A 131 -8.34 6.36 -6.66
N ILE A 132 -9.49 6.71 -6.06
CA ILE A 132 -9.95 6.05 -4.83
C ILE A 132 -10.26 4.58 -5.13
N LEU A 133 -9.66 3.71 -4.35
CA LEU A 133 -9.87 2.28 -4.34
C LEU A 133 -9.85 1.81 -2.89
N GLU A 134 -10.91 1.17 -2.44
CA GLU A 134 -11.02 0.67 -1.07
C GLU A 134 -11.40 -0.80 -1.06
N THR A 135 -10.71 -1.60 -0.25
CA THR A 135 -11.11 -2.97 0.06
C THR A 135 -12.05 -2.93 1.26
N ARG A 136 -13.27 -3.41 1.07
CA ARG A 136 -14.26 -3.53 2.12
C ARG A 136 -14.61 -4.98 2.39
N ILE A 137 -14.81 -5.28 3.67
CA ILE A 137 -15.17 -6.61 4.17
C ILE A 137 -16.58 -6.53 4.75
N THR A 138 -17.48 -7.38 4.27
CA THR A 138 -18.77 -7.59 4.93
C THR A 138 -18.61 -8.65 6.01
N SER A 139 -18.93 -8.28 7.26
CA SER A 139 -18.85 -9.15 8.42
C SER A 139 -20.01 -8.85 9.36
N ASN A 140 -20.77 -9.88 9.75
CA ASN A 140 -22.00 -9.78 10.56
C ASN A 140 -23.01 -8.76 9.98
N GLY A 141 -23.12 -8.68 8.65
CA GLY A 141 -24.01 -7.77 7.95
C GLY A 141 -23.51 -6.32 7.87
N GLU A 142 -22.34 -6.00 8.42
CA GLU A 142 -21.72 -4.66 8.36
C GLU A 142 -20.62 -4.62 7.30
N SER A 143 -20.56 -3.52 6.53
CA SER A 143 -19.48 -3.26 5.58
C SER A 143 -18.40 -2.41 6.24
N LEU A 144 -17.26 -3.03 6.54
CA LEU A 144 -16.11 -2.42 7.22
C LEU A 144 -14.99 -2.15 6.21
N HIS A 145 -14.22 -1.08 6.41
CA HIS A 145 -12.94 -0.93 5.72
C HIS A 145 -12.00 -2.07 6.14
N LEU A 146 -11.13 -2.54 5.23
CA LEU A 146 -10.21 -3.65 5.52
C LEU A 146 -9.40 -3.40 6.81
N GLN A 147 -8.91 -2.18 7.01
CA GLN A 147 -8.12 -1.84 8.21
C GLN A 147 -8.96 -1.89 9.50
N GLU A 148 -10.23 -1.53 9.44
CA GLU A 148 -11.14 -1.68 10.59
C GLU A 148 -11.35 -3.15 10.91
N PHE A 149 -11.70 -3.96 9.92
CA PHE A 149 -11.87 -5.40 10.11
C PHE A 149 -10.60 -6.06 10.64
N TRP A 150 -9.46 -5.78 10.01
CA TRP A 150 -8.21 -6.49 10.30
C TRP A 150 -7.52 -6.01 11.56
N VAL A 151 -7.45 -4.71 11.78
CA VAL A 151 -6.70 -4.11 12.90
C VAL A 151 -7.61 -3.86 14.11
N LYS A 152 -8.71 -3.09 13.95
CA LYS A 152 -9.63 -2.74 15.04
C LYS A 152 -10.34 -3.98 15.57
N HIS A 153 -10.90 -4.80 14.68
CA HIS A 153 -11.62 -6.03 15.03
C HIS A 153 -10.73 -7.28 15.07
N ARG A 154 -9.39 -7.13 14.79
CA ARG A 154 -8.39 -8.22 14.83
C ARG A 154 -8.73 -9.38 13.89
N GLY A 155 -9.38 -9.13 12.76
CA GLY A 155 -9.83 -10.14 11.83
C GLY A 155 -10.85 -11.13 12.42
N LYS A 156 -11.53 -10.77 13.49
CA LYS A 156 -12.52 -11.61 14.16
C LYS A 156 -13.91 -11.40 13.53
N GLY A 157 -14.54 -12.50 13.15
CA GLY A 157 -15.86 -12.51 12.55
C GLY A 157 -15.88 -13.29 11.23
N PRO A 158 -17.07 -13.68 10.73
CA PRO A 158 -17.21 -14.29 9.44
C PRO A 158 -16.89 -13.27 8.33
N ILE A 159 -16.28 -13.70 7.25
CA ILE A 159 -16.16 -12.90 6.03
C ILE A 159 -17.29 -13.36 5.10
N GLU A 160 -18.31 -12.53 4.98
CA GLU A 160 -19.51 -12.79 4.17
C GLU A 160 -19.34 -12.27 2.75
N GLY A 161 -18.49 -11.26 2.54
CA GLY A 161 -18.19 -10.66 1.25
C GLY A 161 -16.95 -9.81 1.27
N ILE A 162 -16.38 -9.62 0.07
CA ILE A 162 -15.26 -8.69 -0.16
C ILE A 162 -15.64 -7.87 -1.39
N GLU A 163 -15.51 -6.55 -1.28
CA GLU A 163 -15.78 -5.61 -2.35
C GLU A 163 -14.59 -4.66 -2.56
N TYR A 164 -14.35 -4.29 -3.81
CA TYR A 164 -13.33 -3.32 -4.19
C TYR A 164 -14.01 -2.04 -4.68
N ILE A 165 -14.34 -1.17 -3.75
CA ILE A 165 -15.06 0.07 -4.04
C ILE A 165 -14.19 0.97 -4.91
N GLY A 166 -14.76 1.43 -6.02
CA GLY A 166 -14.09 2.30 -6.99
C GLY A 166 -13.32 1.56 -8.09
N ALA A 167 -13.12 0.23 -8.01
CA ALA A 167 -12.36 -0.52 -9.02
C ALA A 167 -12.94 -0.42 -10.44
N ASP A 168 -14.25 -0.29 -10.56
CA ASP A 168 -14.98 -0.13 -11.83
C ASP A 168 -14.68 1.22 -12.51
N LYS A 169 -14.35 2.26 -11.72
CA LYS A 169 -14.07 3.64 -12.17
C LYS A 169 -12.59 3.96 -12.18
N ALA A 170 -11.81 3.28 -11.37
CA ALA A 170 -10.37 3.50 -11.27
C ALA A 170 -9.69 3.22 -12.62
N ARG A 171 -8.75 4.09 -12.95
CA ARG A 171 -7.86 3.92 -14.10
C ARG A 171 -6.46 3.62 -13.58
N PRO A 172 -5.80 2.59 -14.10
CA PRO A 172 -4.44 2.33 -13.71
C PRO A 172 -3.53 3.48 -14.15
N LEU A 173 -2.47 3.74 -13.41
CA LEU A 173 -1.47 4.72 -13.83
C LEU A 173 -0.82 4.30 -15.15
N PRO A 174 -0.61 5.22 -16.09
CA PRO A 174 0.11 4.92 -17.32
C PRO A 174 1.50 4.33 -17.05
N SER A 175 2.22 4.83 -16.05
CA SER A 175 3.52 4.30 -15.64
C SER A 175 3.45 2.84 -15.15
N ALA A 176 2.39 2.48 -14.42
CA ALA A 176 2.17 1.10 -13.97
C ALA A 176 1.83 0.18 -15.15
N VAL A 177 1.00 0.63 -16.08
CA VAL A 177 0.67 -0.12 -17.32
C VAL A 177 1.92 -0.33 -18.16
N ASN A 178 2.70 0.73 -18.41
CA ASN A 178 3.94 0.64 -19.17
C ASN A 178 4.95 -0.30 -18.50
N ALA A 179 5.09 -0.22 -17.17
CA ALA A 179 5.95 -1.13 -16.43
C ALA A 179 5.54 -2.60 -16.60
N ILE A 180 4.23 -2.90 -16.68
CA ILE A 180 3.77 -4.26 -17.02
C ILE A 180 4.11 -4.59 -18.47
N GLN A 181 3.79 -3.71 -19.42
CA GLN A 181 3.93 -4.00 -20.86
C GLN A 181 5.39 -4.19 -21.30
N ASP A 182 6.30 -3.43 -20.71
CA ASP A 182 7.72 -3.45 -21.05
C ASP A 182 8.51 -4.51 -20.26
N ALA A 183 7.89 -5.18 -19.29
CA ALA A 183 8.56 -6.17 -18.46
C ALA A 183 8.92 -7.45 -19.23
N GLU A 184 10.12 -7.96 -19.03
CA GLU A 184 10.51 -9.31 -19.43
C GLU A 184 9.90 -10.37 -18.50
N LEU A 185 9.74 -9.99 -17.23
CA LEU A 185 9.16 -10.84 -16.20
C LEU A 185 8.22 -10.02 -15.32
N VAL A 186 6.99 -10.50 -15.16
CA VAL A 186 6.03 -9.96 -14.19
C VAL A 186 5.88 -10.94 -13.04
N ILE A 187 6.12 -10.46 -11.82
CA ILE A 187 6.02 -11.25 -10.59
C ILE A 187 4.84 -10.74 -9.76
N ILE A 188 3.95 -11.63 -9.37
CA ILE A 188 2.98 -11.38 -8.33
C ILE A 188 3.64 -11.76 -7.02
N ALA A 189 3.97 -10.77 -6.19
CA ALA A 189 4.66 -11.00 -4.93
C ALA A 189 3.78 -11.77 -3.92
N PRO A 190 4.40 -12.49 -2.96
CA PRO A 190 3.67 -13.12 -1.88
C PRO A 190 2.82 -12.09 -1.12
N GLY A 191 1.54 -12.36 -1.02
CA GLY A 191 0.55 -11.50 -0.37
C GLY A 191 -0.81 -12.18 -0.34
N ASN A 192 -1.75 -11.59 0.37
CA ASN A 192 -3.11 -12.10 0.38
C ASN A 192 -3.76 -11.89 -1.01
N PRO A 193 -4.22 -12.95 -1.69
CA PRO A 193 -4.77 -12.84 -3.03
C PRO A 193 -6.02 -11.94 -3.09
N LEU A 194 -6.77 -11.84 -2.01
CA LEU A 194 -8.01 -11.07 -1.96
C LEU A 194 -7.77 -9.62 -1.54
N THR A 195 -6.91 -9.36 -0.57
CA THR A 195 -6.75 -8.00 -0.01
C THR A 195 -5.56 -7.24 -0.57
N SER A 196 -4.50 -7.93 -1.02
CA SER A 196 -3.29 -7.29 -1.55
C SER A 196 -3.26 -7.28 -3.08
N ILE A 197 -3.66 -8.38 -3.73
CA ILE A 197 -3.59 -8.51 -5.20
C ILE A 197 -4.95 -8.24 -5.84
N GLY A 198 -6.02 -8.72 -5.21
CA GLY A 198 -7.39 -8.56 -5.70
C GLY A 198 -7.76 -7.13 -6.09
N PRO A 199 -7.52 -6.10 -5.24
CA PRO A 199 -7.83 -4.72 -5.60
C PRO A 199 -7.15 -4.28 -6.89
N MET A 200 -5.87 -4.63 -7.08
CA MET A 200 -5.10 -4.24 -8.27
C MET A 200 -5.64 -4.89 -9.56
N ILE A 201 -5.87 -6.21 -9.54
CA ILE A 201 -6.30 -6.93 -10.74
C ILE A 201 -7.75 -6.66 -11.13
N ASN A 202 -8.57 -6.14 -10.22
CA ASN A 202 -9.95 -5.73 -10.49
C ASN A 202 -10.05 -4.34 -11.13
N ILE A 203 -8.97 -3.55 -11.18
CA ILE A 203 -8.93 -2.33 -11.96
C ILE A 203 -9.01 -2.69 -13.45
N LYS A 204 -9.93 -2.04 -14.16
CA LYS A 204 -10.17 -2.30 -15.58
C LYS A 204 -8.90 -2.18 -16.41
N GLY A 205 -8.56 -3.23 -17.12
CA GLY A 205 -7.39 -3.30 -18.03
C GLY A 205 -6.19 -4.04 -17.44
N ILE A 206 -5.98 -4.04 -16.13
CA ILE A 206 -4.82 -4.72 -15.51
C ILE A 206 -4.83 -6.22 -15.77
N SER A 207 -5.93 -6.92 -15.52
CA SER A 207 -6.03 -8.36 -15.80
C SER A 207 -5.75 -8.69 -17.27
N LYS A 208 -6.17 -7.81 -18.20
CA LYS A 208 -5.89 -7.98 -19.64
C LYS A 208 -4.40 -7.85 -19.94
N GLU A 209 -3.72 -6.87 -19.36
CA GLU A 209 -2.28 -6.71 -19.55
C GLU A 209 -1.51 -7.91 -18.97
N LEU A 210 -1.85 -8.34 -17.76
CA LEU A 210 -1.25 -9.51 -17.12
C LEU A 210 -1.48 -10.81 -17.91
N SER A 211 -2.63 -10.98 -18.55
CA SER A 211 -2.94 -12.18 -19.34
C SER A 211 -2.04 -12.38 -20.57
N LYS A 212 -1.31 -11.35 -20.98
CA LYS A 212 -0.32 -11.46 -22.07
C LYS A 212 0.93 -12.27 -21.67
N TYR A 213 1.21 -12.33 -20.38
CA TYR A 213 2.28 -13.16 -19.81
C TYR A 213 1.74 -14.58 -19.59
N LYS A 214 1.66 -15.34 -20.68
CA LYS A 214 1.26 -16.76 -20.62
C LYS A 214 2.45 -17.60 -20.16
N ARG A 215 2.47 -17.97 -18.89
CA ARG A 215 3.20 -19.16 -18.40
C ARG A 215 2.51 -19.74 -17.20
#